data_b15ce7f2ca549b46ea720b844ee6ca42
#
_entry.id   b15ce7f2ca549b46ea720b844ee6ca42
#
_cell.length_a   1.000
_cell.length_b   1.000
_cell.length_c   1.000
_cell.angle_alpha   90.00
_cell.angle_beta   90.00
_cell.angle_gamma   90.00
#
_symmetry.space_group_name_H-M   'P 1'
#
loop_
_entity.id
_entity.type
_entity.pdbx_description
1 polymer ?
#
loop_
_entity_poly.entity_id
_entity_poly.type
_entity_poly.pdbx_seq_one_letter_code
_entity_poly.pdbx_strand_id
1 'polypeptide(L)'
;HDRESFYSKLTSNRIQKLSEQKQLISKRLEENLGKEEKLKKELDNKMKYLGAHQALDVVIKVSDRLKDLEAQKEKLQNYEELIGNYHKKSLEIKESFIKYAQKTEEYLEELKPIIKEKQEFFRKLAKRFYPNNASGITVYNNEGENQQRYTIEAKIESDNSDGINNVKIFCYDMTMLFKGYGHNIKFSFHDSRLFDGIDEKHKAEIFKVVSELFSNTDYQYIATVNQNQLNEIKSILTEQEYKEKKKKNTIL
;
A
#
# COMPACT_ATOMS: atom_id res chain seq x y z
N HIS A 1 -6.89 8.09 1.69
CA HIS A 1 -6.77 9.44 1.12
C HIS A 1 -5.31 9.93 1.01
N ASP A 2 -4.48 9.80 2.06
CA ASP A 2 -3.11 10.35 2.02
C ASP A 2 -2.13 9.54 1.14
N ARG A 3 -2.26 8.22 1.11
CA ARG A 3 -1.37 7.36 0.31
C ARG A 3 -1.64 7.45 -1.19
N GLU A 4 -2.88 7.47 -1.61
CA GLU A 4 -3.27 7.68 -3.02
C GLU A 4 -2.81 9.04 -3.54
N SER A 5 -3.00 10.09 -2.74
CA SER A 5 -2.52 11.43 -3.03
C SER A 5 -0.99 11.47 -3.19
N PHE A 6 -0.26 10.73 -2.36
CA PHE A 6 1.20 10.64 -2.42
C PHE A 6 1.69 9.94 -3.70
N TYR A 7 1.15 8.77 -4.04
CA TYR A 7 1.54 8.03 -5.25
C TYR A 7 1.12 8.75 -6.53
N SER A 8 -0.04 9.36 -6.57
CA SER A 8 -0.49 10.18 -7.69
C SER A 8 0.43 11.39 -7.90
N LYS A 9 0.83 12.07 -6.82
CA LYS A 9 1.82 13.17 -6.89
C LYS A 9 3.19 12.69 -7.35
N LEU A 10 3.65 11.53 -6.86
CA LEU A 10 4.96 10.97 -7.24
C LEU A 10 5.00 10.62 -8.74
N THR A 11 3.94 9.99 -9.25
CA THR A 11 3.80 9.63 -10.67
C THR A 11 3.67 10.88 -11.54
N SER A 12 2.87 11.84 -11.13
CA SER A 12 2.71 13.13 -11.82
C SER A 12 4.04 13.89 -11.89
N ASN A 13 4.75 13.99 -10.78
CA ASN A 13 6.06 14.65 -10.74
C ASN A 13 7.09 13.94 -11.62
N ARG A 14 7.05 12.60 -11.69
CA ARG A 14 7.96 11.82 -12.54
C ARG A 14 7.65 12.01 -14.02
N ILE A 15 6.38 12.02 -14.41
CA ILE A 15 5.92 12.31 -15.78
C ILE A 15 6.30 13.74 -16.17
N GLN A 16 6.08 14.71 -15.29
CA GLN A 16 6.45 16.10 -15.52
C GLN A 16 7.97 16.23 -15.73
N LYS A 17 8.78 15.62 -14.86
CA LYS A 17 10.24 15.66 -14.98
C LYS A 17 10.75 15.00 -16.27
N LEU A 18 10.14 13.90 -16.71
CA LEU A 18 10.47 13.23 -17.98
C LEU A 18 10.05 14.09 -19.18
N SER A 19 8.92 14.76 -19.10
CA SER A 19 8.45 15.70 -20.13
C SER A 19 9.39 16.91 -20.26
N GLU A 20 9.81 17.49 -19.14
CA GLU A 20 10.79 18.59 -19.10
C GLU A 20 12.15 18.13 -19.68
N GLN A 21 12.61 16.93 -19.33
CA GLN A 21 13.85 16.36 -19.91
C GLN A 21 13.71 16.13 -21.41
N LYS A 22 12.58 15.62 -21.88
CA LYS A 22 12.29 15.45 -23.32
C LYS A 22 12.35 16.78 -24.06
N GLN A 23 11.69 17.81 -23.53
CA GLN A 23 11.73 19.17 -24.13
C GLN A 23 13.16 19.73 -24.17
N LEU A 24 13.94 19.54 -23.10
CA LEU A 24 15.32 20.00 -23.03
C LEU A 24 16.20 19.29 -24.08
N ILE A 25 16.03 17.97 -24.23
CA ILE A 25 16.75 17.16 -25.21
C ILE A 25 16.37 17.56 -26.64
N SER A 26 15.08 17.74 -26.94
CA SER A 26 14.61 18.19 -28.25
C SER A 26 15.19 19.57 -28.61
N LYS A 27 15.20 20.51 -27.65
CA LYS A 27 15.80 21.82 -27.86
C LYS A 27 17.30 21.75 -28.15
N ARG A 28 18.05 20.90 -27.41
CA ARG A 28 19.48 20.68 -27.64
C ARG A 28 19.75 20.03 -29.00
N LEU A 29 18.87 19.12 -29.44
CA LEU A 29 18.97 18.48 -30.75
C LEU A 29 18.82 19.53 -31.84
N GLU A 30 17.82 20.40 -31.75
CA GLU A 30 17.58 21.49 -32.72
C GLU A 30 18.71 22.49 -32.76
N GLU A 31 19.25 22.89 -31.60
CA GLU A 31 20.43 23.75 -31.49
C GLU A 31 21.69 23.10 -32.14
N ASN A 32 21.88 21.80 -31.95
CA ASN A 32 23.02 21.08 -32.53
C ASN A 32 22.90 20.91 -34.04
N LEU A 33 21.68 20.63 -34.56
CA LEU A 33 21.42 20.61 -36.00
C LEU A 33 21.68 21.98 -36.65
N GLY A 34 21.27 23.08 -36.00
CA GLY A 34 21.57 24.41 -36.46
C GLY A 34 23.07 24.77 -36.45
N LYS A 35 23.84 24.23 -35.47
CA LYS A 35 25.29 24.38 -35.42
C LYS A 35 25.97 23.58 -36.52
N GLU A 36 25.51 22.34 -36.79
CA GLU A 36 26.03 21.49 -37.87
C GLU A 36 25.87 22.20 -39.22
N GLU A 37 24.73 22.75 -39.51
CA GLU A 37 24.46 23.45 -40.76
C GLU A 37 25.35 24.70 -40.94
N LYS A 38 25.54 25.49 -39.86
CA LYS A 38 26.49 26.62 -39.86
C LYS A 38 27.93 26.19 -40.10
N LEU A 39 28.35 25.12 -39.43
CA LEU A 39 29.72 24.57 -39.60
C LEU A 39 29.97 24.05 -41.03
N LYS A 40 28.98 23.41 -41.65
CA LYS A 40 29.04 23.02 -43.07
C LYS A 40 29.22 24.23 -44.00
N LYS A 41 28.44 25.27 -43.80
CA LYS A 41 28.56 26.53 -44.59
C LYS A 41 29.90 27.23 -44.38
N GLU A 42 30.40 27.27 -43.15
CA GLU A 42 31.75 27.81 -42.85
C GLU A 42 32.87 26.99 -43.47
N LEU A 43 32.71 25.65 -43.48
CA LEU A 43 33.64 24.76 -44.14
C LEU A 43 33.74 25.05 -45.64
N ASP A 44 32.56 25.12 -46.33
CA ASP A 44 32.48 25.43 -47.77
C ASP A 44 33.13 26.79 -48.10
N ASN A 45 32.93 27.79 -47.27
CA ASN A 45 33.54 29.10 -47.44
C ASN A 45 35.06 29.09 -47.22
N LYS A 46 35.55 28.35 -46.22
CA LYS A 46 36.99 28.23 -45.93
C LYS A 46 37.72 27.38 -46.98
N MET A 47 37.07 26.32 -47.50
CA MET A 47 37.64 25.55 -48.62
C MET A 47 37.78 26.37 -49.91
N LYS A 48 36.94 27.32 -50.17
CA LYS A 48 37.08 28.26 -51.31
C LYS A 48 38.21 29.27 -51.12
N TYR A 49 38.64 29.57 -49.91
CA TYR A 49 39.64 30.57 -49.57
C TYR A 49 41.08 30.00 -49.43
N LEU A 50 41.22 28.72 -49.15
CA LEU A 50 42.50 28.10 -48.86
C LEU A 50 43.05 27.38 -50.10
N GLY A 51 44.10 27.93 -50.67
CA GLY A 51 44.97 27.24 -51.59
C GLY A 51 45.52 25.97 -50.98
N ALA A 52 45.83 24.96 -51.82
CA ALA A 52 45.87 23.54 -51.53
C ALA A 52 46.75 22.99 -50.34
N HIS A 53 47.50 23.80 -49.59
CA HIS A 53 48.44 23.29 -48.58
C HIS A 53 48.09 23.49 -47.11
N GLN A 54 47.13 24.35 -46.75
CA GLN A 54 46.64 24.46 -45.37
C GLN A 54 45.25 23.83 -45.20
N ALA A 55 44.63 23.36 -46.26
CA ALA A 55 43.27 22.80 -46.27
C ALA A 55 43.17 21.46 -45.54
N LEU A 56 44.22 20.64 -45.53
CA LEU A 56 44.14 19.28 -44.98
C LEU A 56 43.93 19.24 -43.46
N ASP A 57 44.63 20.10 -42.71
CA ASP A 57 44.48 20.17 -41.23
C ASP A 57 43.13 20.72 -40.83
N VAL A 58 42.58 21.66 -41.60
CA VAL A 58 41.24 22.21 -41.37
C VAL A 58 40.17 21.15 -41.67
N VAL A 59 40.34 20.42 -42.78
CA VAL A 59 39.40 19.33 -43.17
C VAL A 59 39.40 18.22 -42.13
N ILE A 60 40.56 17.81 -41.60
CA ILE A 60 40.66 16.80 -40.53
C ILE A 60 39.93 17.29 -39.25
N LYS A 61 40.20 18.51 -38.77
CA LYS A 61 39.56 19.06 -37.57
C LYS A 61 38.04 19.19 -37.71
N VAL A 62 37.56 19.54 -38.89
CA VAL A 62 36.09 19.64 -39.14
C VAL A 62 35.50 18.26 -39.25
N SER A 63 36.18 17.29 -39.90
CA SER A 63 35.71 15.91 -39.96
C SER A 63 35.59 15.27 -38.58
N ASP A 64 36.56 15.50 -37.69
CA ASP A 64 36.49 15.00 -36.32
C ASP A 64 35.33 15.64 -35.54
N ARG A 65 35.15 16.95 -35.73
CA ARG A 65 34.01 17.64 -35.08
C ARG A 65 32.66 17.19 -35.63
N LEU A 66 32.58 16.84 -36.90
CA LEU A 66 31.36 16.28 -37.53
C LEU A 66 31.04 14.92 -36.91
N LYS A 67 32.03 14.04 -36.78
CA LYS A 67 31.86 12.73 -36.13
C LYS A 67 31.39 12.85 -34.68
N ASP A 68 31.94 13.80 -33.91
CA ASP A 68 31.52 14.04 -32.54
C ASP A 68 30.05 14.49 -32.47
N LEU A 69 29.64 15.36 -33.40
CA LEU A 69 28.26 15.85 -33.47
C LEU A 69 27.30 14.76 -33.94
N GLU A 70 27.70 13.92 -34.87
CA GLU A 70 26.91 12.77 -35.31
C GLU A 70 26.73 11.76 -34.17
N ALA A 71 27.75 11.47 -33.40
CA ALA A 71 27.66 10.60 -32.22
C ALA A 71 26.76 11.20 -31.13
N GLN A 72 26.83 12.51 -30.90
CA GLN A 72 25.90 13.19 -29.98
C GLN A 72 24.47 13.15 -30.46
N LYS A 73 24.24 13.34 -31.75
CA LYS A 73 22.90 13.25 -32.36
C LYS A 73 22.31 11.86 -32.21
N GLU A 74 23.09 10.83 -32.53
CA GLU A 74 22.67 9.42 -32.39
C GLU A 74 22.30 9.11 -30.92
N LYS A 75 23.13 9.55 -29.98
CA LYS A 75 22.86 9.40 -28.55
C LYS A 75 21.56 10.07 -28.12
N LEU A 76 21.27 11.27 -28.62
CA LEU A 76 20.04 12.00 -28.32
C LEU A 76 18.81 11.33 -28.93
N GLN A 77 18.91 10.80 -30.14
CA GLN A 77 17.85 10.01 -30.79
C GLN A 77 17.54 8.75 -30.00
N ASN A 78 18.55 8.02 -29.54
CA ASN A 78 18.37 6.84 -28.70
C ASN A 78 17.68 7.17 -27.36
N TYR A 79 18.00 8.32 -26.76
CA TYR A 79 17.30 8.78 -25.56
C TYR A 79 15.83 9.13 -25.83
N GLU A 80 15.54 9.74 -26.96
CA GLU A 80 14.16 10.08 -27.33
C GLU A 80 13.31 8.81 -27.53
N GLU A 81 13.85 7.81 -28.21
CA GLU A 81 13.22 6.51 -28.39
C GLU A 81 12.99 5.79 -27.06
N LEU A 82 14.00 5.80 -26.17
CA LEU A 82 13.90 5.21 -24.84
C LEU A 82 12.80 5.86 -24.02
N ILE A 83 12.69 7.18 -24.04
CA ILE A 83 11.63 7.93 -23.36
C ILE A 83 10.25 7.58 -23.92
N GLY A 84 10.13 7.50 -25.25
CA GLY A 84 8.91 7.10 -25.94
C GLY A 84 8.44 5.69 -25.52
N ASN A 85 9.36 4.75 -25.51
CA ASN A 85 9.12 3.36 -25.09
C ASN A 85 8.72 3.27 -23.60
N TYR A 86 9.36 4.07 -22.75
CA TYR A 86 9.02 4.14 -21.33
C TYR A 86 7.61 4.69 -21.11
N HIS A 87 7.23 5.71 -21.85
CA HIS A 87 5.89 6.29 -21.77
C HIS A 87 4.82 5.28 -22.22
N LYS A 88 5.07 4.57 -23.33
CA LYS A 88 4.16 3.51 -23.82
C LYS A 88 3.97 2.41 -22.79
N LYS A 89 5.06 1.89 -22.23
CA LYS A 89 4.99 0.88 -21.15
C LYS A 89 4.24 1.38 -19.92
N SER A 90 4.42 2.64 -19.55
CA SER A 90 3.70 3.25 -18.42
C SER A 90 2.18 3.25 -18.66
N LEU A 91 1.74 3.55 -19.87
CA LEU A 91 0.32 3.49 -20.24
C LEU A 91 -0.22 2.06 -20.22
N GLU A 92 0.50 1.10 -20.80
CA GLU A 92 0.13 -0.33 -20.78
C GLU A 92 -0.03 -0.85 -19.32
N ILE A 93 0.87 -0.46 -18.43
CA ILE A 93 0.78 -0.79 -17.01
C ILE A 93 -0.48 -0.18 -16.39
N LYS A 94 -0.77 1.10 -16.64
CA LYS A 94 -1.98 1.76 -16.12
C LYS A 94 -3.26 1.09 -16.61
N GLU A 95 -3.33 0.74 -17.88
CA GLU A 95 -4.47 -0.01 -18.43
C GLU A 95 -4.63 -1.38 -17.74
N SER A 96 -3.53 -2.06 -17.47
CA SER A 96 -3.55 -3.32 -16.76
C SER A 96 -4.06 -3.16 -15.33
N PHE A 97 -3.64 -2.11 -14.62
CA PHE A 97 -4.14 -1.79 -13.28
C PHE A 97 -5.64 -1.55 -13.27
N ILE A 98 -6.17 -0.80 -14.25
CA ILE A 98 -7.61 -0.53 -14.36
C ILE A 98 -8.38 -1.85 -14.57
N LYS A 99 -7.91 -2.72 -15.46
CA LYS A 99 -8.52 -4.04 -15.69
C LYS A 99 -8.52 -4.92 -14.43
N TYR A 100 -7.41 -4.90 -13.67
CA TYR A 100 -7.33 -5.64 -12.42
C TYR A 100 -8.23 -5.04 -11.33
N ALA A 101 -8.35 -3.72 -11.28
CA ALA A 101 -9.26 -3.05 -10.35
C ALA A 101 -10.72 -3.43 -10.63
N GLN A 102 -11.15 -3.42 -11.90
CA GLN A 102 -12.49 -3.85 -12.29
C GLN A 102 -12.78 -5.30 -11.89
N LYS A 103 -11.87 -6.24 -12.22
CA LYS A 103 -12.01 -7.64 -11.80
C LYS A 103 -12.07 -7.81 -10.29
N THR A 104 -11.37 -6.95 -9.55
CA THR A 104 -11.39 -6.98 -8.09
C THR A 104 -12.74 -6.52 -7.56
N GLU A 105 -13.34 -5.48 -8.14
CA GLU A 105 -14.69 -5.04 -7.79
C GLU A 105 -15.73 -6.13 -8.07
N GLU A 106 -15.69 -6.75 -9.25
CA GLU A 106 -16.57 -7.87 -9.59
C GLU A 106 -16.45 -9.00 -8.56
N TYR A 107 -15.23 -9.36 -8.19
CA TYR A 107 -14.98 -10.40 -7.19
C TYR A 107 -15.46 -10.01 -5.79
N LEU A 108 -15.30 -8.76 -5.39
CA LEU A 108 -15.83 -8.26 -4.10
C LEU A 108 -17.35 -8.26 -4.07
N GLU A 109 -18.01 -7.98 -5.20
CA GLU A 109 -19.47 -8.10 -5.32
C GLU A 109 -19.94 -9.55 -5.11
N GLU A 110 -19.25 -10.53 -5.71
CA GLU A 110 -19.55 -11.96 -5.51
C GLU A 110 -19.37 -12.39 -4.04
N LEU A 111 -18.38 -11.82 -3.36
CA LEU A 111 -18.07 -12.12 -1.95
C LEU A 111 -18.96 -11.35 -0.95
N LYS A 112 -19.82 -10.43 -1.40
CA LYS A 112 -20.67 -9.62 -0.50
C LYS A 112 -21.41 -10.43 0.57
N PRO A 113 -22.05 -11.58 0.28
CA PRO A 113 -22.74 -12.35 1.31
C PRO A 113 -21.78 -12.86 2.42
N ILE A 114 -20.59 -13.30 2.01
CA ILE A 114 -19.55 -13.81 2.91
C ILE A 114 -18.97 -12.68 3.76
N ILE A 115 -18.72 -11.52 3.15
CA ILE A 115 -18.23 -10.33 3.84
C ILE A 115 -19.29 -9.85 4.85
N LYS A 116 -20.58 -9.83 4.46
CA LYS A 116 -21.68 -9.40 5.30
C LYS A 116 -21.79 -10.25 6.57
N GLU A 117 -21.65 -11.56 6.48
CA GLU A 117 -21.66 -12.44 7.66
C GLU A 117 -20.56 -12.04 8.67
N LYS A 118 -19.36 -11.74 8.19
CA LYS A 118 -18.24 -11.28 9.03
C LYS A 118 -18.50 -9.92 9.64
N GLN A 119 -19.06 -9.00 8.85
CA GLN A 119 -19.43 -7.66 9.31
C GLN A 119 -20.50 -7.73 10.43
N GLU A 120 -21.51 -8.58 10.27
CA GLU A 120 -22.56 -8.76 11.26
C GLU A 120 -22.01 -9.37 12.55
N PHE A 121 -21.14 -10.36 12.44
CA PHE A 121 -20.48 -10.97 13.59
C PHE A 121 -19.60 -9.97 14.34
N PHE A 122 -18.76 -9.24 13.65
CA PHE A 122 -17.92 -8.19 14.23
C PHE A 122 -18.77 -7.13 14.93
N ARG A 123 -19.81 -6.63 14.26
CA ARG A 123 -20.73 -5.64 14.82
C ARG A 123 -21.45 -6.15 16.06
N LYS A 124 -21.86 -7.41 16.06
CA LYS A 124 -22.49 -8.03 17.23
C LYS A 124 -21.53 -8.08 18.42
N LEU A 125 -20.26 -8.42 18.19
CA LEU A 125 -19.25 -8.41 19.23
C LEU A 125 -18.96 -6.99 19.72
N ALA A 126 -18.68 -6.05 18.82
CA ALA A 126 -18.37 -4.67 19.17
C ALA A 126 -19.49 -4.00 20.00
N LYS A 127 -20.75 -4.28 19.68
CA LYS A 127 -21.92 -3.78 20.43
C LYS A 127 -22.04 -4.31 21.85
N ARG A 128 -21.39 -5.39 22.20
CA ARG A 128 -21.32 -5.87 23.58
C ARG A 128 -20.50 -4.95 24.48
N PHE A 129 -19.51 -4.29 23.88
CA PHE A 129 -18.63 -3.35 24.56
C PHE A 129 -19.13 -1.92 24.43
N TYR A 130 -19.50 -1.54 23.21
CA TYR A 130 -19.88 -0.16 22.87
C TYR A 130 -21.24 -0.17 22.12
N PRO A 131 -22.37 -0.31 22.84
CA PRO A 131 -23.68 -0.49 22.21
C PRO A 131 -24.12 0.69 21.35
N ASN A 132 -23.65 1.90 21.67
CA ASN A 132 -24.04 3.15 21.01
C ASN A 132 -23.07 3.58 19.90
N ASN A 133 -21.88 2.97 19.82
CA ASN A 133 -20.87 3.35 18.85
C ASN A 133 -21.10 2.66 17.49
N ALA A 134 -20.89 3.41 16.43
CA ALA A 134 -20.83 2.82 15.10
C ALA A 134 -19.63 1.87 14.98
N SER A 135 -19.85 0.69 14.39
CA SER A 135 -18.79 -0.31 14.25
C SER A 135 -18.99 -1.15 13.00
N GLY A 136 -17.90 -1.60 12.40
CA GLY A 136 -17.95 -2.45 11.23
C GLY A 136 -16.57 -2.85 10.70
N ILE A 137 -16.57 -3.80 9.78
CA ILE A 137 -15.44 -4.15 8.93
C ILE A 137 -15.80 -3.78 7.50
N THR A 138 -14.89 -3.14 6.81
CA THR A 138 -15.02 -2.86 5.38
C THR A 138 -13.90 -3.57 4.63
N VAL A 139 -14.24 -4.10 3.46
CA VAL A 139 -13.28 -4.67 2.51
C VAL A 139 -13.50 -3.92 1.20
N TYR A 140 -12.44 -3.31 0.69
CA TYR A 140 -12.53 -2.56 -0.54
C TYR A 140 -11.28 -2.75 -1.41
N ASN A 141 -11.43 -2.45 -2.67
CA ASN A 141 -10.35 -2.52 -3.64
C ASN A 141 -9.25 -1.52 -3.28
N ASN A 142 -8.02 -1.97 -3.32
CA ASN A 142 -6.88 -1.09 -3.15
C ASN A 142 -6.43 -0.58 -4.51
N GLU A 143 -6.80 0.64 -4.84
CA GLU A 143 -6.43 1.32 -6.08
C GLU A 143 -4.99 1.84 -6.09
N GLY A 144 -4.24 1.62 -5.01
CA GLY A 144 -2.83 2.02 -4.89
C GLY A 144 -1.89 1.20 -5.78
N GLU A 145 -0.70 1.76 -6.06
CA GLU A 145 0.36 1.13 -6.86
C GLU A 145 1.15 0.03 -6.12
N ASN A 146 0.71 -0.36 -4.91
CA ASN A 146 1.34 -1.43 -4.14
C ASN A 146 0.83 -2.81 -4.56
N GLN A 147 1.47 -3.86 -4.07
CA GLN A 147 1.09 -5.24 -4.37
C GLN A 147 -0.17 -5.71 -3.61
N GLN A 148 -0.66 -4.93 -2.68
CA GLN A 148 -1.87 -5.23 -1.92
C GLN A 148 -3.10 -4.98 -2.77
N ARG A 149 -3.90 -6.02 -3.05
CA ARG A 149 -5.10 -5.89 -3.87
C ARG A 149 -6.32 -5.43 -3.07
N TYR A 150 -6.42 -5.81 -1.81
CA TYR A 150 -7.55 -5.48 -0.94
C TYR A 150 -7.09 -4.69 0.27
N THR A 151 -7.91 -3.78 0.71
CA THR A 151 -7.79 -3.14 2.02
C THR A 151 -8.92 -3.64 2.91
N ILE A 152 -8.56 -4.15 4.08
CA ILE A 152 -9.50 -4.56 5.11
C ILE A 152 -9.36 -3.57 6.26
N GLU A 153 -10.45 -2.94 6.63
CA GLU A 153 -10.48 -1.94 7.69
C GLU A 153 -11.57 -2.27 8.70
N ALA A 154 -11.17 -2.50 9.95
CA ALA A 154 -12.08 -2.64 11.08
C ALA A 154 -12.11 -1.33 11.86
N LYS A 155 -13.30 -0.84 12.18
CA LYS A 155 -13.49 0.40 12.93
C LYS A 155 -14.55 0.24 14.02
N ILE A 156 -14.30 0.90 15.15
CA ILE A 156 -15.27 1.26 16.17
C ILE A 156 -15.17 2.77 16.34
N GLU A 157 -16.27 3.46 16.44
CA GLU A 157 -16.29 4.91 16.64
C GLU A 157 -15.43 5.30 17.84
N SER A 158 -14.61 6.33 17.68
CA SER A 158 -13.62 6.80 18.67
C SER A 158 -12.47 5.83 18.95
N ASP A 159 -12.10 4.96 18.01
CA ASP A 159 -11.01 3.98 18.14
C ASP A 159 -9.58 4.58 18.17
N ASN A 160 -9.47 5.91 18.20
CA ASN A 160 -8.23 6.61 18.53
C ASN A 160 -7.82 6.44 20.02
N SER A 161 -8.76 6.04 20.88
CA SER A 161 -8.48 5.66 22.27
C SER A 161 -7.88 4.25 22.31
N ASP A 162 -6.81 4.07 23.08
CA ASP A 162 -6.12 2.79 23.21
C ASP A 162 -7.06 1.66 23.65
N GLY A 163 -7.94 1.93 24.60
CA GLY A 163 -8.90 0.94 25.09
C GLY A 163 -9.89 0.49 24.03
N ILE A 164 -10.46 1.42 23.26
CA ILE A 164 -11.39 1.09 22.17
C ILE A 164 -10.65 0.37 21.03
N ASN A 165 -9.43 0.81 20.73
CA ASN A 165 -8.59 0.16 19.72
C ASN A 165 -8.27 -1.30 20.10
N ASN A 166 -7.94 -1.56 21.35
CA ASN A 166 -7.65 -2.90 21.84
C ASN A 166 -8.89 -3.81 21.80
N VAL A 167 -10.07 -3.30 22.18
CA VAL A 167 -11.34 -4.01 21.99
C VAL A 167 -11.64 -4.27 20.51
N LYS A 168 -11.35 -3.32 19.63
CA LYS A 168 -11.47 -3.51 18.17
C LYS A 168 -10.61 -4.66 17.67
N ILE A 169 -9.34 -4.72 18.10
CA ILE A 169 -8.42 -5.82 17.77
C ILE A 169 -9.01 -7.15 18.25
N PHE A 170 -9.43 -7.23 19.49
CA PHE A 170 -10.09 -8.44 20.01
C PHE A 170 -11.29 -8.87 19.17
N CYS A 171 -12.21 -7.95 18.86
CA CYS A 171 -13.39 -8.25 18.04
C CYS A 171 -13.02 -8.71 16.63
N TYR A 172 -11.97 -8.11 16.05
CA TYR A 172 -11.47 -8.49 14.73
C TYR A 172 -10.89 -9.90 14.75
N ASP A 173 -10.03 -10.22 15.71
CA ASP A 173 -9.39 -11.53 15.83
C ASP A 173 -10.42 -12.64 16.08
N MET A 174 -11.40 -12.40 16.94
CA MET A 174 -12.52 -13.32 17.13
C MET A 174 -13.34 -13.51 15.84
N THR A 175 -13.55 -12.43 15.08
CA THR A 175 -14.25 -12.53 13.80
C THR A 175 -13.46 -13.37 12.80
N MET A 176 -12.15 -13.17 12.71
CA MET A 176 -11.30 -13.96 11.81
C MET A 176 -11.22 -15.43 12.24
N LEU A 177 -11.13 -15.70 13.53
CA LEU A 177 -11.07 -17.06 14.03
C LEU A 177 -12.38 -17.84 13.77
N PHE A 178 -13.54 -17.25 14.07
CA PHE A 178 -14.83 -17.95 14.01
C PHE A 178 -15.56 -17.83 12.67
N LYS A 179 -15.26 -16.81 11.89
CA LYS A 179 -15.88 -16.50 10.59
C LYS A 179 -14.90 -16.40 9.45
N GLY A 180 -13.59 -16.58 9.69
CA GLY A 180 -12.59 -16.70 8.66
C GLY A 180 -12.85 -17.93 7.79
N TYR A 181 -12.30 -17.91 6.58
CA TYR A 181 -12.43 -18.99 5.63
C TYR A 181 -11.04 -19.42 5.12
N GLY A 182 -10.88 -20.73 4.89
CA GLY A 182 -9.67 -21.26 4.28
C GLY A 182 -8.45 -21.37 5.21
N HIS A 183 -8.63 -21.29 6.53
CA HIS A 183 -7.57 -21.51 7.51
C HIS A 183 -7.89 -22.69 8.44
N ASN A 184 -6.83 -23.30 8.99
CA ASN A 184 -6.91 -24.37 9.99
C ASN A 184 -6.51 -23.90 11.39
N ILE A 185 -6.55 -22.58 11.64
CA ILE A 185 -6.21 -22.01 12.94
C ILE A 185 -7.34 -22.30 13.91
N LYS A 186 -7.02 -22.91 15.04
CA LYS A 186 -7.97 -23.27 16.09
C LYS A 186 -7.70 -22.57 17.43
N PHE A 187 -6.85 -21.57 17.45
CA PHE A 187 -6.56 -20.84 18.65
C PHE A 187 -6.36 -19.35 18.36
N SER A 188 -6.57 -18.53 19.39
CA SER A 188 -6.17 -17.13 19.42
C SER A 188 -5.30 -16.90 20.66
N PHE A 189 -4.26 -16.09 20.48
CA PHE A 189 -3.37 -15.68 21.57
C PHE A 189 -3.35 -14.16 21.69
N HIS A 190 -3.61 -13.68 22.90
CA HIS A 190 -3.45 -12.26 23.24
C HIS A 190 -2.54 -12.08 24.42
N ASP A 191 -1.60 -11.16 24.31
CA ASP A 191 -0.74 -10.80 25.44
C ASP A 191 -1.41 -9.76 26.34
N SER A 192 -0.79 -9.49 27.49
CA SER A 192 -1.31 -8.54 28.49
C SER A 192 -1.51 -7.12 27.96
N ARG A 193 -0.85 -6.74 26.85
CA ARG A 193 -0.99 -5.42 26.25
C ARG A 193 -2.38 -5.20 25.65
N LEU A 194 -3.04 -6.27 25.23
CA LEU A 194 -4.41 -6.13 24.74
C LEU A 194 -5.33 -5.56 25.83
N PHE A 195 -5.06 -5.83 27.09
CA PHE A 195 -5.90 -5.40 28.20
C PHE A 195 -5.50 -4.01 28.75
N ASP A 196 -4.41 -3.43 28.25
CA ASP A 196 -3.97 -2.10 28.67
C ASP A 196 -4.92 -1.02 28.15
N GLY A 197 -5.25 -0.04 28.98
CA GLY A 197 -6.18 1.04 28.62
C GLY A 197 -7.65 0.64 28.50
N ILE A 198 -7.98 -0.65 28.62
CA ILE A 198 -9.38 -1.12 28.69
C ILE A 198 -9.86 -1.00 30.14
N ASP A 199 -11.07 -0.48 30.33
CA ASP A 199 -11.68 -0.43 31.66
C ASP A 199 -12.07 -1.82 32.21
N GLU A 200 -12.26 -1.92 33.50
CA GLU A 200 -12.50 -3.17 34.21
C GLU A 200 -13.74 -3.92 33.69
N LYS A 201 -14.81 -3.19 33.34
CA LYS A 201 -16.05 -3.79 32.85
C LYS A 201 -15.85 -4.44 31.48
N HIS A 202 -15.15 -3.74 30.60
CA HIS A 202 -14.85 -4.28 29.26
C HIS A 202 -13.85 -5.44 29.33
N LYS A 203 -12.85 -5.39 30.27
CA LYS A 203 -11.98 -6.55 30.54
C LYS A 203 -12.79 -7.77 30.94
N ALA A 204 -13.70 -7.62 31.90
CA ALA A 204 -14.58 -8.71 32.34
C ALA A 204 -15.47 -9.21 31.20
N GLU A 205 -15.97 -8.31 30.34
CA GLU A 205 -16.78 -8.65 29.19
C GLU A 205 -15.99 -9.44 28.15
N ILE A 206 -14.70 -9.14 27.91
CA ILE A 206 -13.83 -9.97 27.05
C ILE A 206 -13.84 -11.43 27.51
N PHE A 207 -13.64 -11.68 28.80
CA PHE A 207 -13.63 -13.04 29.35
C PHE A 207 -15.02 -13.72 29.27
N LYS A 208 -16.10 -12.96 29.39
CA LYS A 208 -17.47 -13.50 29.18
C LYS A 208 -17.65 -13.92 27.71
N VAL A 209 -17.30 -13.06 26.76
CA VAL A 209 -17.37 -13.33 25.34
C VAL A 209 -16.54 -14.56 24.98
N VAL A 210 -15.31 -14.64 25.48
CA VAL A 210 -14.43 -15.81 25.28
C VAL A 210 -15.08 -17.08 25.81
N SER A 211 -15.59 -17.05 27.05
CA SER A 211 -16.25 -18.19 27.64
C SER A 211 -17.44 -18.68 26.81
N GLU A 212 -18.23 -17.76 26.24
CA GLU A 212 -19.39 -18.08 25.40
C GLU A 212 -18.98 -18.63 24.03
N LEU A 213 -18.04 -17.97 23.36
CA LEU A 213 -17.62 -18.34 22.00
C LEU A 213 -16.87 -19.66 21.95
N PHE A 214 -16.06 -19.95 22.96
CA PHE A 214 -15.21 -21.16 22.98
C PHE A 214 -15.89 -22.34 23.68
N SER A 215 -17.01 -22.12 24.41
CA SER A 215 -17.78 -23.23 24.97
C SER A 215 -18.34 -24.08 23.83
N ASN A 216 -18.19 -25.38 23.91
CA ASN A 216 -18.66 -26.36 22.92
C ASN A 216 -17.94 -26.29 21.55
N THR A 217 -16.73 -25.73 21.50
CA THR A 217 -15.86 -25.76 20.33
C THR A 217 -14.56 -26.46 20.67
N ASP A 218 -13.83 -26.92 19.66
CA ASP A 218 -12.44 -27.42 19.78
C ASP A 218 -11.39 -26.29 19.62
N TYR A 219 -11.84 -25.03 19.69
CA TYR A 219 -10.98 -23.86 19.62
C TYR A 219 -10.45 -23.49 21.00
N GLN A 220 -9.27 -22.88 21.03
CA GLN A 220 -8.59 -22.50 22.26
C GLN A 220 -8.33 -20.98 22.29
N TYR A 221 -8.59 -20.35 23.41
CA TYR A 221 -8.16 -18.99 23.69
C TYR A 221 -7.04 -19.00 24.72
N ILE A 222 -5.95 -18.35 24.42
CA ILE A 222 -4.78 -18.23 25.27
C ILE A 222 -4.56 -16.73 25.52
N ALA A 223 -4.45 -16.34 26.78
CA ALA A 223 -4.13 -14.98 27.17
C ALA A 223 -3.12 -14.93 28.31
N THR A 224 -2.20 -13.99 28.24
CA THR A 224 -1.38 -13.61 29.41
C THR A 224 -1.99 -12.37 30.05
N VAL A 225 -2.13 -12.36 31.34
CA VAL A 225 -2.69 -11.23 32.10
C VAL A 225 -1.81 -10.93 33.30
N ASN A 226 -1.66 -9.65 33.63
CA ASN A 226 -0.96 -9.22 34.81
C ASN A 226 -1.81 -9.44 36.08
N GLN A 227 -1.16 -9.61 37.24
CA GLN A 227 -1.88 -9.81 38.52
C GLN A 227 -2.88 -8.70 38.81
N ASN A 228 -2.56 -7.45 38.49
CA ASN A 228 -3.44 -6.31 38.70
C ASN A 228 -4.69 -6.42 37.80
N GLN A 229 -4.52 -6.71 36.52
CA GLN A 229 -5.61 -6.95 35.57
C GLN A 229 -6.52 -8.09 36.05
N LEU A 230 -5.93 -9.16 36.57
CA LEU A 230 -6.68 -10.28 37.11
C LEU A 230 -7.51 -9.88 38.33
N ASN A 231 -6.97 -9.04 39.23
CA ASN A 231 -7.71 -8.54 40.39
C ASN A 231 -8.86 -7.63 39.99
N GLU A 232 -8.68 -6.76 38.98
CA GLU A 232 -9.73 -5.92 38.41
C GLU A 232 -10.88 -6.77 37.86
N ILE A 233 -10.56 -7.81 37.10
CA ILE A 233 -11.55 -8.73 36.55
C ILE A 233 -12.32 -9.48 37.65
N LYS A 234 -11.62 -9.91 38.71
CA LYS A 234 -12.24 -10.57 39.86
C LYS A 234 -13.26 -9.69 40.59
N SER A 235 -13.02 -8.39 40.66
CA SER A 235 -13.93 -7.47 41.37
C SER A 235 -15.31 -7.36 40.70
N ILE A 236 -15.41 -7.68 39.41
CA ILE A 236 -16.62 -7.54 38.61
C ILE A 236 -17.34 -8.88 38.36
N LEU A 237 -16.59 -9.98 38.28
CA LEU A 237 -17.18 -11.31 38.14
C LEU A 237 -17.69 -11.80 39.48
N THR A 238 -18.85 -12.47 39.47
CA THR A 238 -19.30 -13.20 40.66
C THR A 238 -18.33 -14.33 41.01
N GLU A 239 -18.26 -14.69 42.28
CA GLU A 239 -17.35 -15.80 42.71
C GLU A 239 -17.63 -17.08 41.96
N GLN A 240 -18.87 -17.33 41.57
CA GLN A 240 -19.28 -18.51 40.84
C GLN A 240 -18.80 -18.45 39.39
N GLU A 241 -18.97 -17.31 38.69
CA GLU A 241 -18.44 -17.11 37.34
C GLU A 241 -16.92 -17.21 37.29
N TYR A 242 -16.24 -16.69 38.32
CA TYR A 242 -14.80 -16.76 38.41
C TYR A 242 -14.30 -18.20 38.65
N LYS A 243 -14.95 -18.96 39.54
CA LYS A 243 -14.60 -20.36 39.83
C LYS A 243 -14.85 -21.29 38.63
N GLU A 244 -15.95 -21.09 37.89
CA GLU A 244 -16.25 -21.87 36.69
C GLU A 244 -15.23 -21.60 35.58
N LYS A 245 -14.82 -20.35 35.41
CA LYS A 245 -13.83 -19.95 34.41
C LYS A 245 -12.42 -20.42 34.78
N LYS A 246 -12.06 -20.37 36.06
CA LYS A 246 -10.78 -20.90 36.58
C LYS A 246 -10.66 -22.42 36.43
N LYS A 247 -11.76 -23.18 36.56
CA LYS A 247 -11.74 -24.65 36.38
C LYS A 247 -11.54 -25.08 34.93
N LYS A 248 -11.93 -24.26 33.95
CA LYS A 248 -11.76 -24.54 32.54
C LYS A 248 -10.40 -24.10 31.97
N ASN A 249 -9.66 -23.26 32.69
CA ASN A 249 -8.41 -22.68 32.24
C ASN A 249 -7.26 -23.14 33.12
N THR A 250 -6.35 -23.91 32.56
CA THR A 250 -5.08 -24.23 33.24
C THR A 250 -4.24 -22.95 33.27
N ILE A 251 -3.96 -22.45 34.48
CA ILE A 251 -2.95 -21.41 34.67
C ILE A 251 -1.63 -22.15 34.79
N LEU A 252 -0.77 -21.95 33.81
CA LEU A 252 0.63 -22.35 33.87
C LEU A 252 1.42 -21.34 34.68
#